data_dbb5c07928a14dc45b424c3455ba4fcc
#
_entry.id   dbb5c07928a14dc45b424c3455ba4fcc
#
_cell.length_a   1.000
_cell.length_b   1.000
_cell.length_c   1.000
_cell.angle_alpha   90.00
_cell.angle_beta   90.00
_cell.angle_gamma   90.00
#
_symmetry.space_group_name_H-M   'P 1'
#
loop_
_entity.id
_entity.type
_entity.pdbx_description
1 polymer ?
#
loop_
_entity_poly.entity_id
_entity_poly.type
_entity_poly.pdbx_seq_one_letter_code
_entity_poly.pdbx_strand_id
1 'polypeptide(L)'
;RALVQGFEAAGLRVKLVAPTGRAAKRLSEATGHGASTVHRLLFLKPGEDQASRDLELSADLLVCDEASMLDLMLSVALLSAVTPGTTVVFVGDVDQLPSVGPGRVLGDLIDSGRVPTTRLTDIFRQAEGSGIVDNAHRIRQGLLPQSGPRGPESKSELADFYLIDVAEPAQARDLIVRQHLDNPADILAARFA
;
A
#
# COMPACT_ATOMS: atom_id res chain seq x y z
N ARG A 1 -1.84 14.99 -2.84
CA ARG A 1 -2.07 16.02 -3.88
C ARG A 1 -1.92 17.42 -3.32
N ALA A 2 -2.68 17.83 -2.30
CA ALA A 2 -2.62 19.19 -1.74
C ALA A 2 -1.19 19.59 -1.27
N LEU A 3 -0.46 18.69 -0.60
CA LEU A 3 0.93 18.93 -0.19
C LEU A 3 1.84 19.24 -1.39
N VAL A 4 1.77 18.41 -2.45
CA VAL A 4 2.54 18.60 -3.68
C VAL A 4 2.24 19.95 -4.31
N GLN A 5 0.96 20.26 -4.49
CA GLN A 5 0.51 21.53 -5.04
C GLN A 5 0.99 22.74 -4.21
N GLY A 6 0.99 22.62 -2.88
CA GLY A 6 1.48 23.69 -1.99
C GLY A 6 2.97 23.98 -2.17
N PHE A 7 3.81 22.94 -2.26
CA PHE A 7 5.24 23.10 -2.50
C PHE A 7 5.54 23.70 -3.87
N GLU A 8 4.84 23.25 -4.90
CA GLU A 8 5.03 23.79 -6.25
C GLU A 8 4.54 25.23 -6.41
N ALA A 9 3.42 25.57 -5.78
CA ALA A 9 2.95 26.95 -5.75
C ALA A 9 3.97 27.90 -5.06
N ALA A 10 4.81 27.34 -4.17
CA ALA A 10 5.93 28.05 -3.56
C ALA A 10 7.21 28.03 -4.43
N GLY A 11 7.17 27.45 -5.63
CA GLY A 11 8.33 27.34 -6.51
C GLY A 11 9.35 26.27 -6.09
N LEU A 12 8.96 25.34 -5.19
CA LEU A 12 9.83 24.32 -4.63
C LEU A 12 9.80 23.04 -5.46
N ARG A 13 10.93 22.33 -5.49
CA ARG A 13 11.11 21.11 -6.28
C ARG A 13 10.57 19.89 -5.54
N VAL A 14 9.65 19.18 -6.15
CA VAL A 14 9.04 17.98 -5.61
C VAL A 14 9.52 16.72 -6.33
N LYS A 15 9.83 15.67 -5.58
CA LYS A 15 10.09 14.32 -6.07
C LYS A 15 9.11 13.34 -5.45
N LEU A 16 8.50 12.52 -6.31
CA LEU A 16 7.54 11.50 -5.89
C LEU A 16 8.09 10.12 -6.22
N VAL A 17 8.11 9.23 -5.24
CA VAL A 17 8.61 7.86 -5.40
C VAL A 17 7.71 6.84 -4.74
N ALA A 18 7.83 5.59 -5.18
CA ALA A 18 7.23 4.44 -4.54
C ALA A 18 8.14 3.20 -4.71
N PRO A 19 8.00 2.16 -3.88
CA PRO A 19 8.80 0.94 -4.00
C PRO A 19 8.57 0.17 -5.30
N THR A 20 7.33 0.21 -5.83
CA THR A 20 6.92 -0.56 -7.00
C THR A 20 6.47 0.33 -8.17
N GLY A 21 6.59 -0.19 -9.40
CA GLY A 21 6.13 0.53 -10.60
C GLY A 21 4.62 0.79 -10.61
N ARG A 22 3.82 -0.14 -10.06
CA ARG A 22 2.36 0.03 -9.97
C ARG A 22 2.00 1.15 -8.99
N ALA A 23 2.64 1.20 -7.84
CA ALA A 23 2.44 2.27 -6.87
C ALA A 23 2.90 3.64 -7.43
N ALA A 24 4.06 3.70 -8.08
CA ALA A 24 4.54 4.92 -8.72
C ALA A 24 3.57 5.44 -9.80
N LYS A 25 3.00 4.54 -10.61
CA LYS A 25 1.99 4.91 -11.61
C LYS A 25 0.74 5.50 -10.94
N ARG A 26 0.20 4.85 -9.90
CA ARG A 26 -0.97 5.34 -9.16
C ARG A 26 -0.69 6.69 -8.50
N LEU A 27 0.49 6.85 -7.90
CA LEU A 27 0.91 8.11 -7.30
C LEU A 27 0.95 9.23 -8.34
N SER A 28 1.48 8.95 -9.53
CA SER A 28 1.52 9.90 -10.65
C SER A 28 0.11 10.29 -11.10
N GLU A 29 -0.78 9.32 -11.29
CA GLU A 29 -2.18 9.56 -11.69
C GLU A 29 -2.95 10.37 -10.62
N ALA A 30 -2.77 10.04 -9.33
CA ALA A 30 -3.47 10.71 -8.23
C ALA A 30 -3.01 12.16 -8.01
N THR A 31 -1.74 12.44 -8.25
CA THR A 31 -1.16 13.77 -8.02
C THR A 31 -1.16 14.67 -9.24
N GLY A 32 -1.12 14.08 -10.44
CA GLY A 32 -0.87 14.79 -11.69
C GLY A 32 0.61 15.06 -11.96
N HIS A 33 1.51 14.51 -11.14
CA HIS A 33 2.96 14.70 -11.21
C HIS A 33 3.69 13.41 -11.56
N GLY A 34 4.86 13.54 -12.21
CA GLY A 34 5.70 12.40 -12.52
C GLY A 34 6.24 11.74 -11.25
N ALA A 35 5.93 10.45 -11.06
CA ALA A 35 6.48 9.62 -10.00
C ALA A 35 7.30 8.47 -10.60
N SER A 36 8.31 8.01 -9.87
CA SER A 36 9.17 6.90 -10.29
C SER A 36 9.32 5.86 -9.17
N THR A 37 9.89 4.71 -9.50
CA THR A 37 10.31 3.80 -8.43
C THR A 37 11.55 4.33 -7.75
N VAL A 38 11.74 3.99 -6.45
CA VAL A 38 12.95 4.32 -5.70
C VAL A 38 14.20 3.81 -6.45
N HIS A 39 14.16 2.56 -6.95
CA HIS A 39 15.25 2.00 -7.74
C HIS A 39 15.61 2.85 -8.97
N ARG A 40 14.59 3.31 -9.71
CA ARG A 40 14.80 4.14 -10.90
C ARG A 40 15.32 5.52 -10.54
N LEU A 41 14.81 6.14 -9.47
CA LEU A 41 15.27 7.44 -8.99
C LEU A 41 16.76 7.40 -8.63
N LEU A 42 17.19 6.31 -7.98
CA LEU A 42 18.56 6.12 -7.52
C LEU A 42 19.47 5.43 -8.57
N PHE A 43 18.95 5.15 -9.77
CA PHE A 43 19.67 4.44 -10.83
C PHE A 43 20.24 3.08 -10.38
N LEU A 44 19.56 2.40 -9.44
CA LEU A 44 19.99 1.10 -8.93
C LEU A 44 19.73 0.01 -9.96
N LYS A 45 20.74 -0.87 -10.16
CA LYS A 45 20.62 -2.05 -10.99
C LYS A 45 20.58 -3.31 -10.12
N PRO A 46 19.91 -4.37 -10.60
CA PRO A 46 19.90 -5.64 -9.89
C PRO A 46 21.33 -6.14 -9.65
N GLY A 47 21.66 -6.51 -8.41
CA GLY A 47 22.97 -7.05 -8.01
C GLY A 47 24.07 -6.02 -7.75
N GLU A 48 23.82 -4.73 -7.89
CA GLU A 48 24.75 -3.68 -7.46
C GLU A 48 24.58 -3.37 -5.97
N ASP A 49 25.71 -3.10 -5.30
CA ASP A 49 25.70 -2.66 -3.89
C ASP A 49 25.06 -1.27 -3.78
N GLN A 50 23.97 -1.19 -3.04
CA GLN A 50 23.11 0.01 -2.97
C GLN A 50 23.75 1.16 -2.17
N ALA A 51 24.80 0.87 -1.40
CA ALA A 51 25.34 1.81 -0.40
C ALA A 51 26.43 2.77 -0.92
N SER A 52 26.87 2.68 -2.18
CA SER A 52 28.12 3.30 -2.63
C SER A 52 27.99 4.35 -3.74
N ARG A 53 26.88 5.06 -3.84
CA ARG A 53 26.74 6.12 -4.84
C ARG A 53 26.63 7.50 -4.18
N ASP A 54 27.54 8.39 -4.54
CA ASP A 54 27.47 9.82 -4.24
C ASP A 54 26.36 10.49 -5.10
N LEU A 55 25.13 9.99 -4.94
CA LEU A 55 23.96 10.57 -5.60
C LEU A 55 23.28 11.56 -4.68
N GLU A 56 23.23 12.82 -5.08
CA GLU A 56 22.47 13.84 -4.38
C GLU A 56 21.13 14.11 -5.06
N LEU A 57 20.05 13.90 -4.33
CA LEU A 57 18.69 14.22 -4.79
C LEU A 57 18.40 15.69 -4.56
N SER A 58 18.48 16.47 -5.64
CA SER A 58 18.10 17.88 -5.63
C SER A 58 16.57 18.01 -5.57
N ALA A 59 16.01 18.07 -4.36
CA ALA A 59 14.59 18.24 -4.09
C ALA A 59 14.38 19.01 -2.78
N ASP A 60 13.28 19.74 -2.70
CA ASP A 60 12.85 20.44 -1.49
C ASP A 60 11.77 19.61 -0.75
N LEU A 61 11.06 18.76 -1.49
CA LEU A 61 10.15 17.75 -0.97
C LEU A 61 10.37 16.40 -1.67
N LEU A 62 10.55 15.35 -0.88
CA LEU A 62 10.53 13.97 -1.32
C LEU A 62 9.35 13.25 -0.66
N VAL A 63 8.41 12.74 -1.45
CA VAL A 63 7.30 11.90 -0.97
C VAL A 63 7.52 10.47 -1.41
N CYS A 64 7.57 9.56 -0.46
CA CYS A 64 7.61 8.12 -0.72
C CYS A 64 6.28 7.50 -0.31
N ASP A 65 5.51 7.05 -1.29
CA ASP A 65 4.25 6.33 -1.09
C ASP A 65 4.48 4.82 -0.99
N GLU A 66 3.53 4.09 -0.37
CA GLU A 66 3.65 2.66 -0.06
C GLU A 66 4.93 2.32 0.71
N ALA A 67 5.33 3.19 1.63
CA ALA A 67 6.61 3.09 2.34
C ALA A 67 6.71 1.85 3.26
N SER A 68 5.60 1.18 3.59
CA SER A 68 5.61 -0.12 4.29
C SER A 68 6.35 -1.22 3.53
N MET A 69 6.46 -1.09 2.21
CA MET A 69 7.19 -2.02 1.34
C MET A 69 8.68 -1.69 1.18
N LEU A 70 9.19 -0.62 1.80
CA LEU A 70 10.62 -0.31 1.80
C LEU A 70 11.36 -1.23 2.77
N ASP A 71 12.36 -1.94 2.26
CA ASP A 71 13.31 -2.64 3.12
C ASP A 71 14.40 -1.70 3.65
N LEU A 72 15.23 -2.21 4.56
CA LEU A 72 16.29 -1.44 5.20
C LEU A 72 17.31 -0.91 4.18
N MET A 73 17.75 -1.75 3.24
CA MET A 73 18.79 -1.38 2.29
C MET A 73 18.31 -0.29 1.33
N LEU A 74 17.11 -0.43 0.80
CA LEU A 74 16.52 0.56 -0.09
C LEU A 74 16.23 1.88 0.63
N SER A 75 15.83 1.80 1.90
CA SER A 75 15.61 2.98 2.75
C SER A 75 16.91 3.73 3.04
N VAL A 76 17.98 2.99 3.36
CA VAL A 76 19.32 3.59 3.55
C VAL A 76 19.78 4.26 2.27
N ALA A 77 19.69 3.59 1.13
CA ALA A 77 20.08 4.16 -0.15
C ALA A 77 19.29 5.44 -0.48
N LEU A 78 17.97 5.42 -0.24
CA LEU A 78 17.10 6.58 -0.48
C LEU A 78 17.49 7.77 0.42
N LEU A 79 17.62 7.52 1.73
CA LEU A 79 17.93 8.59 2.69
C LEU A 79 19.34 9.12 2.56
N SER A 80 20.31 8.28 2.17
CA SER A 80 21.68 8.72 1.90
C SER A 80 21.79 9.66 0.68
N ALA A 81 20.85 9.53 -0.27
CA ALA A 81 20.80 10.41 -1.43
C ALA A 81 20.07 11.74 -1.16
N VAL A 82 19.39 11.88 -0.03
CA VAL A 82 18.64 13.09 0.33
C VAL A 82 19.61 14.17 0.82
N THR A 83 19.52 15.36 0.23
CA THR A 83 20.34 16.51 0.65
C THR A 83 19.78 17.18 1.90
N PRO A 84 20.63 17.76 2.77
CA PRO A 84 20.17 18.56 3.91
C PRO A 84 19.19 19.66 3.49
N GLY A 85 18.13 19.85 4.25
CA GLY A 85 17.06 20.81 3.95
C GLY A 85 15.88 20.25 3.16
N THR A 86 15.98 19.02 2.60
CA THR A 86 14.85 18.36 1.96
C THR A 86 13.85 17.88 3.01
N THR A 87 12.58 18.20 2.82
CA THR A 87 11.47 17.61 3.59
C THR A 87 11.18 16.20 3.04
N VAL A 88 11.24 15.19 3.90
CA VAL A 88 10.90 13.80 3.52
C VAL A 88 9.57 13.39 4.14
N VAL A 89 8.66 12.90 3.33
CA VAL A 89 7.34 12.39 3.75
C VAL A 89 7.20 10.94 3.33
N PHE A 90 7.09 10.06 4.31
CA PHE A 90 6.72 8.67 4.09
C PHE A 90 5.21 8.49 4.25
N VAL A 91 4.58 7.87 3.27
CA VAL A 91 3.16 7.50 3.28
C VAL A 91 3.06 5.99 3.14
N GLY A 92 2.28 5.35 3.98
CA GLY A 92 2.14 3.90 3.93
C GLY A 92 1.24 3.38 5.03
N ASP A 93 1.00 2.09 5.00
CA ASP A 93 0.15 1.38 5.94
C ASP A 93 0.95 0.25 6.60
N VAL A 94 1.23 0.38 7.89
CA VAL A 94 2.04 -0.60 8.66
C VAL A 94 1.32 -1.93 8.87
N ASP A 95 0.02 -1.98 8.64
CA ASP A 95 -0.81 -3.18 8.75
C ASP A 95 -0.90 -3.96 7.43
N GLN A 96 -0.38 -3.39 6.31
CA GLN A 96 -0.24 -4.09 5.04
C GLN A 96 1.00 -5.01 5.01
N LEU A 97 1.14 -5.77 3.92
CA LEU A 97 2.27 -6.65 3.75
C LEU A 97 3.61 -5.89 3.87
N PRO A 98 4.54 -6.39 4.66
CA PRO A 98 5.85 -5.78 4.82
C PRO A 98 6.70 -5.93 3.54
N SER A 99 7.88 -5.30 3.54
CA SER A 99 8.89 -5.48 2.51
C SER A 99 9.31 -6.95 2.37
N VAL A 100 9.69 -7.35 1.16
CA VAL A 100 10.28 -8.69 0.90
C VAL A 100 11.71 -8.76 1.47
N GLY A 101 12.45 -7.65 1.41
CA GLY A 101 13.77 -7.53 2.03
C GLY A 101 13.70 -7.29 3.54
N PRO A 102 14.84 -7.35 4.25
CA PRO A 102 14.88 -7.21 5.70
C PRO A 102 14.53 -5.81 6.17
N GLY A 103 13.84 -5.72 7.31
CA GLY A 103 13.52 -4.48 8.00
C GLY A 103 12.04 -4.08 7.93
N ARG A 104 11.62 -3.33 8.92
CA ARG A 104 10.27 -2.77 9.12
C ARG A 104 10.33 -1.25 9.21
N VAL A 105 11.05 -0.61 8.26
CA VAL A 105 11.51 0.77 8.39
C VAL A 105 10.39 1.77 8.75
N LEU A 106 9.24 1.70 8.07
CA LEU A 106 8.12 2.60 8.37
C LEU A 106 7.62 2.39 9.81
N GLY A 107 7.43 1.13 10.22
CA GLY A 107 7.02 0.80 11.58
C GLY A 107 8.03 1.27 12.62
N ASP A 108 9.31 1.02 12.38
CA ASP A 108 10.39 1.39 13.29
C ASP A 108 10.54 2.92 13.42
N LEU A 109 10.35 3.68 12.35
CA LEU A 109 10.31 5.14 12.37
C LEU A 109 9.16 5.65 13.24
N ILE A 110 7.96 5.07 13.09
CA ILE A 110 6.78 5.42 13.90
C ILE A 110 7.01 5.07 15.37
N ASP A 111 7.46 3.84 15.65
CA ASP A 111 7.67 3.31 16.99
C ASP A 111 8.79 4.06 17.74
N SER A 112 9.74 4.64 17.02
CA SER A 112 10.82 5.46 17.60
C SER A 112 10.32 6.74 18.29
N GLY A 113 9.15 7.25 17.91
CA GLY A 113 8.60 8.51 18.37
C GLY A 113 9.41 9.76 17.99
N ARG A 114 10.45 9.60 17.16
CA ARG A 114 11.34 10.70 16.76
C ARG A 114 10.90 11.43 15.50
N VAL A 115 10.03 10.78 14.71
CA VAL A 115 9.50 11.32 13.46
C VAL A 115 8.06 11.74 13.69
N PRO A 116 7.68 13.00 13.38
CA PRO A 116 6.29 13.44 13.46
C PRO A 116 5.40 12.52 12.63
N THR A 117 4.37 11.96 13.24
CA THR A 117 3.51 10.97 12.61
C THR A 117 2.05 11.39 12.73
N THR A 118 1.31 11.30 11.63
CA THR A 118 -0.14 11.45 11.58
C THR A 118 -0.76 10.12 11.15
N ARG A 119 -1.67 9.58 11.95
CA ARG A 119 -2.44 8.37 11.61
C ARG A 119 -3.82 8.76 11.14
N LEU A 120 -4.22 8.20 9.98
CA LEU A 120 -5.58 8.29 9.47
C LEU A 120 -6.35 7.08 10.00
N THR A 121 -7.45 7.33 10.69
CA THR A 121 -8.28 6.30 11.35
C THR A 121 -9.60 6.06 10.64
N ASP A 122 -10.07 7.03 9.87
CA ASP A 122 -11.38 6.97 9.22
C ASP A 122 -11.26 6.35 7.82
N ILE A 123 -12.06 5.34 7.56
CA ILE A 123 -12.10 4.62 6.28
C ILE A 123 -13.25 5.15 5.45
N PHE A 124 -12.94 5.98 4.45
CA PHE A 124 -13.95 6.54 3.53
C PHE A 124 -14.09 5.76 2.22
N ARG A 125 -13.25 4.75 1.98
CA ARG A 125 -13.16 4.07 0.68
C ARG A 125 -14.23 3.02 0.43
N GLN A 126 -14.87 2.55 1.47
CA GLN A 126 -15.84 1.44 1.37
C GLN A 126 -17.12 1.84 2.10
N ALA A 127 -18.27 1.41 1.56
CA ALA A 127 -19.56 1.72 2.15
C ALA A 127 -19.63 1.28 3.62
N GLU A 128 -20.28 2.06 4.45
CA GLU A 128 -20.64 1.63 5.81
C GLU A 128 -21.36 0.27 5.74
N GLY A 129 -20.90 -0.70 6.55
CA GLY A 129 -21.48 -2.04 6.58
C GLY A 129 -20.81 -3.07 5.64
N SER A 130 -19.63 -2.76 5.05
CA SER A 130 -18.88 -3.74 4.27
C SER A 130 -18.31 -4.85 5.15
N GLY A 131 -18.74 -6.10 4.90
CA GLY A 131 -18.20 -7.28 5.58
C GLY A 131 -16.72 -7.50 5.31
N ILE A 132 -16.19 -7.02 4.17
CA ILE A 132 -14.76 -7.03 3.85
C ILE A 132 -13.98 -6.15 4.85
N VAL A 133 -14.47 -4.94 5.13
CA VAL A 133 -13.83 -4.01 6.07
C VAL A 133 -13.87 -4.55 7.48
N ASP A 134 -15.04 -4.98 7.93
CA ASP A 134 -15.24 -5.51 9.28
C ASP A 134 -14.33 -6.71 9.52
N ASN A 135 -14.24 -7.63 8.54
CA ASN A 135 -13.38 -8.79 8.65
C ASN A 135 -11.89 -8.46 8.55
N ALA A 136 -11.49 -7.45 7.77
CA ALA A 136 -10.12 -6.97 7.77
C ALA A 136 -9.72 -6.42 9.16
N HIS A 137 -10.60 -5.66 9.82
CA HIS A 137 -10.38 -5.19 11.19
C HIS A 137 -10.29 -6.34 12.21
N ARG A 138 -11.18 -7.35 12.08
CA ARG A 138 -11.15 -8.54 12.95
C ARG A 138 -9.83 -9.30 12.81
N ILE A 139 -9.39 -9.58 11.59
CA ILE A 139 -8.14 -10.28 11.30
C ILE A 139 -6.94 -9.51 11.89
N ARG A 140 -6.93 -8.19 11.75
CA ARG A 140 -5.89 -7.33 12.32
C ARG A 140 -5.82 -7.40 13.85
N GLN A 141 -6.96 -7.62 14.51
CA GLN A 141 -7.05 -7.83 15.95
C GLN A 141 -6.77 -9.28 16.38
N GLY A 142 -6.41 -10.16 15.45
CA GLY A 142 -6.23 -11.60 15.73
C GLY A 142 -7.54 -12.38 15.90
N LEU A 143 -8.68 -11.80 15.52
CA LEU A 143 -9.98 -12.42 15.59
C LEU A 143 -10.29 -13.16 14.27
N LEU A 144 -11.04 -14.26 14.36
CA LEU A 144 -11.51 -14.98 13.19
C LEU A 144 -12.50 -14.12 12.39
N PRO A 145 -12.42 -14.15 11.04
CA PRO A 145 -13.41 -13.51 10.20
C PRO A 145 -14.79 -14.13 10.39
N GLN A 146 -15.83 -13.34 10.15
CA GLN A 146 -17.22 -13.80 10.22
C GLN A 146 -17.84 -13.72 8.84
N SER A 147 -18.56 -14.76 8.45
CA SER A 147 -19.42 -14.75 7.25
C SER A 147 -20.64 -13.88 7.49
N GLY A 148 -21.04 -13.10 6.48
CA GLY A 148 -22.31 -12.39 6.52
C GLY A 148 -23.51 -13.34 6.70
N PRO A 149 -24.70 -12.83 7.06
CA PRO A 149 -25.87 -13.65 7.36
C PRO A 149 -26.25 -14.49 6.16
N ARG A 150 -26.13 -15.81 6.31
CA ARG A 150 -26.69 -16.81 5.41
C ARG A 150 -28.11 -17.12 5.90
N GLY A 151 -29.11 -16.51 5.33
CA GLY A 151 -30.51 -16.90 5.60
C GLY A 151 -31.38 -16.62 4.39
N PRO A 152 -32.39 -17.47 4.11
CA PRO A 152 -33.33 -17.28 3.01
C PRO A 152 -34.20 -16.02 3.15
N GLU A 153 -34.13 -15.33 4.30
CA GLU A 153 -34.89 -14.11 4.59
C GLU A 153 -34.14 -12.81 4.35
N SER A 154 -32.82 -12.88 4.08
CA SER A 154 -32.01 -11.70 3.76
C SER A 154 -32.19 -11.31 2.29
N LYS A 155 -33.34 -10.73 1.96
CA LYS A 155 -33.66 -10.26 0.60
C LYS A 155 -33.03 -8.92 0.20
N SER A 156 -32.14 -8.34 0.98
CA SER A 156 -31.78 -6.93 0.72
C SER A 156 -30.33 -6.55 0.66
N GLU A 157 -29.34 -7.38 1.00
CA GLU A 157 -27.96 -6.97 0.77
C GLU A 157 -27.11 -8.19 0.42
N LEU A 158 -26.55 -8.20 -0.79
CA LEU A 158 -25.47 -9.10 -1.18
C LEU A 158 -24.31 -8.89 -0.20
N ALA A 159 -24.09 -9.86 0.68
CA ALA A 159 -22.92 -9.81 1.54
C ALA A 159 -21.67 -9.80 0.62
N ASP A 160 -20.78 -8.84 0.83
CA ASP A 160 -19.56 -8.68 0.09
C ASP A 160 -18.42 -9.58 0.60
N PHE A 161 -18.68 -10.35 1.67
CA PHE A 161 -17.73 -11.27 2.27
C PHE A 161 -18.39 -12.61 2.65
N TYR A 162 -17.76 -13.69 2.19
CA TYR A 162 -18.17 -15.06 2.51
C TYR A 162 -16.98 -15.87 2.99
N LEU A 163 -17.15 -16.58 4.11
CA LEU A 163 -16.20 -17.56 4.61
C LEU A 163 -16.75 -18.96 4.33
N ILE A 164 -16.00 -19.76 3.60
CA ILE A 164 -16.32 -21.15 3.31
C ILE A 164 -15.30 -22.03 4.02
N ASP A 165 -15.74 -22.77 5.01
CA ASP A 165 -14.90 -23.74 5.71
C ASP A 165 -14.87 -25.08 4.95
N VAL A 166 -13.66 -25.57 4.68
CA VAL A 166 -13.42 -26.84 3.99
C VAL A 166 -12.36 -27.64 4.74
N ALA A 167 -12.62 -28.94 4.92
CA ALA A 167 -11.73 -29.80 5.68
C ALA A 167 -10.42 -30.13 4.93
N GLU A 168 -10.47 -30.18 3.60
CA GLU A 168 -9.36 -30.65 2.77
C GLU A 168 -8.95 -29.61 1.73
N PRO A 169 -7.63 -29.37 1.51
CA PRO A 169 -7.13 -28.43 0.51
C PRO A 169 -7.62 -28.69 -0.92
N ALA A 170 -7.86 -29.96 -1.26
CA ALA A 170 -8.41 -30.35 -2.57
C ALA A 170 -9.83 -29.80 -2.77
N GLN A 171 -10.65 -29.80 -1.74
CA GLN A 171 -12.01 -29.24 -1.78
C GLN A 171 -11.97 -27.71 -1.98
N ALA A 172 -11.04 -27.02 -1.33
CA ALA A 172 -10.86 -25.58 -1.53
C ALA A 172 -10.51 -25.26 -2.98
N ARG A 173 -9.55 -26.02 -3.56
CA ARG A 173 -9.16 -25.86 -4.96
C ARG A 173 -10.36 -26.08 -5.90
N ASP A 174 -11.11 -27.15 -5.70
CA ASP A 174 -12.24 -27.52 -6.57
C ASP A 174 -13.37 -26.49 -6.47
N LEU A 175 -13.62 -25.90 -5.29
CA LEU A 175 -14.56 -24.80 -5.11
C LEU A 175 -14.11 -23.54 -5.84
N ILE A 176 -12.82 -23.15 -5.73
CA ILE A 176 -12.27 -21.99 -6.42
C ILE A 176 -12.39 -22.18 -7.94
N VAL A 177 -12.04 -23.35 -8.46
CA VAL A 177 -12.12 -23.66 -9.89
C VAL A 177 -13.57 -23.60 -10.39
N ARG A 178 -14.53 -24.19 -9.65
CA ARG A 178 -15.95 -24.16 -10.02
C ARG A 178 -16.49 -22.73 -10.04
N GLN A 179 -16.23 -21.92 -9.01
CA GLN A 179 -16.67 -20.52 -9.00
C GLN A 179 -16.07 -19.70 -10.16
N HIS A 180 -14.83 -20.00 -10.57
CA HIS A 180 -14.20 -19.34 -11.72
C HIS A 180 -14.76 -19.78 -13.07
N LEU A 181 -15.18 -21.05 -13.20
CA LEU A 181 -15.68 -21.61 -14.45
C LEU A 181 -17.18 -21.38 -14.62
N ASP A 182 -17.95 -21.46 -13.53
CA ASP A 182 -19.42 -21.39 -13.58
C ASP A 182 -19.94 -19.94 -13.64
N ASN A 183 -19.12 -18.95 -13.26
CA ASN A 183 -19.54 -17.54 -13.25
C ASN A 183 -18.42 -16.54 -13.56
N PRO A 184 -17.78 -16.61 -14.75
CA PRO A 184 -16.71 -15.69 -15.12
C PRO A 184 -17.17 -14.23 -15.23
N ALA A 185 -18.47 -13.97 -15.44
CA ALA A 185 -19.04 -12.63 -15.55
C ALA A 185 -19.13 -11.91 -14.18
N ASP A 186 -19.47 -12.63 -13.11
CA ASP A 186 -19.60 -12.03 -11.77
C ASP A 186 -18.24 -11.64 -11.18
N ILE A 187 -17.18 -12.38 -11.55
CA ILE A 187 -15.80 -12.04 -11.14
C ILE A 187 -15.29 -10.80 -11.87
N LEU A 188 -15.70 -10.57 -13.11
CA LEU A 188 -15.38 -9.36 -13.85
C LEU A 188 -16.18 -8.14 -13.32
N ALA A 189 -17.44 -8.32 -12.95
CA ALA A 189 -18.27 -7.26 -12.35
C ALA A 189 -17.72 -6.78 -10.99
N ALA A 190 -17.24 -7.68 -10.15
CA ALA A 190 -16.62 -7.34 -8.86
C ALA A 190 -15.26 -6.63 -8.97
N ARG A 191 -14.63 -6.62 -10.17
CA ARG A 191 -13.35 -5.94 -10.42
C ARG A 191 -13.51 -4.48 -10.88
N PHE A 192 -14.71 -4.06 -11.27
CA PHE A 192 -14.96 -2.76 -11.91
C PHE A 192 -16.09 -1.94 -11.25
N ALA A 193 -16.60 -2.38 -10.10
CA ALA A 193 -17.56 -1.61 -9.29
C ALA A 193 -16.87 -0.74 -8.23
#